data_d5e21688533a3024df080bb3dd6c07ae
#
_entry.id   d5e21688533a3024df080bb3dd6c07ae
#
_cell.length_a   1.000
_cell.length_b   1.000
_cell.length_c   1.000
_cell.angle_alpha   90.00
_cell.angle_beta   90.00
_cell.angle_gamma   90.00
#
_symmetry.space_group_name_H-M   'P 1'
#
loop_
_entity.id
_entity.type
_entity.pdbx_description
1 polymer ?
#
loop_
_entity_poly.entity_id
_entity_poly.type
_entity_poly.pdbx_seq_one_letter_code
_entity_poly.pdbx_strand_id
1 'polypeptide(L)'
;ANTGPDEIVRKTADDVIKIIQQDKDIQAGDRNKIYKLAEEKILPNFDFERIARLVLGKAWRKATKEQRTQFKYEFKNLLLRTYAVALSKYKNQKIEYKPMRMKSSDKIVTVKTEIVQSGAQPISVDYALAKQEEGWLVIDIIIEGVSLVTNYRSQFASEIRRNGMDSLIKALAKKNESNEK
;
A
#
# COMPACT_ATOMS: atom_id res chain seq x y z
N ALA A 1 -25.72 -3.83 0.13
CA ALA A 1 -25.36 -2.69 -0.68
C ALA A 1 -23.85 -2.62 -0.85
N ASN A 2 -23.37 -2.49 -2.09
CA ASN A 2 -21.95 -2.41 -2.35
C ASN A 2 -21.40 -1.06 -1.90
N THR A 3 -20.38 -1.12 -1.04
CA THR A 3 -19.69 0.07 -0.58
C THR A 3 -18.88 0.67 -1.73
N GLY A 4 -19.04 1.97 -1.97
CA GLY A 4 -18.28 2.66 -3.01
C GLY A 4 -16.80 2.77 -2.68
N PRO A 5 -15.94 3.02 -3.71
CA PRO A 5 -14.50 3.08 -3.49
C PRO A 5 -14.06 4.20 -2.55
N ASP A 6 -14.70 5.35 -2.61
CA ASP A 6 -14.42 6.47 -1.71
C ASP A 6 -14.77 6.14 -0.26
N GLU A 7 -15.88 5.42 -0.04
CA GLU A 7 -16.28 4.98 1.29
C GLU A 7 -15.31 3.98 1.89
N ILE A 8 -14.77 3.07 1.06
CA ILE A 8 -13.76 2.10 1.50
C ILE A 8 -12.53 2.82 2.02
N VAL A 9 -12.03 3.80 1.26
CA VAL A 9 -10.87 4.58 1.67
C VAL A 9 -11.16 5.35 2.95
N ARG A 10 -12.30 6.02 3.02
CA ARG A 10 -12.69 6.82 4.18
C ARG A 10 -12.86 5.96 5.43
N LYS A 11 -13.60 4.86 5.31
CA LYS A 11 -13.86 3.98 6.44
C LYS A 11 -12.57 3.35 6.96
N THR A 12 -11.71 2.88 6.06
CA THR A 12 -10.41 2.31 6.45
C THR A 12 -9.58 3.33 7.19
N ALA A 13 -9.47 4.55 6.66
CA ALA A 13 -8.72 5.63 7.30
C ALA A 13 -9.29 5.96 8.68
N ASP A 14 -10.60 6.10 8.80
CA ASP A 14 -11.25 6.43 10.07
C ASP A 14 -11.02 5.34 11.12
N ASP A 15 -11.16 4.07 10.73
CA ASP A 15 -10.94 2.94 11.64
C ASP A 15 -9.50 2.89 12.13
N VAL A 16 -8.53 3.07 11.22
CA VAL A 16 -7.10 3.04 11.55
C VAL A 16 -6.74 4.21 12.47
N ILE A 17 -7.21 5.41 12.15
CA ILE A 17 -6.95 6.61 12.96
C ILE A 17 -7.50 6.43 14.37
N LYS A 18 -8.71 5.91 14.50
CA LYS A 18 -9.34 5.66 15.79
C LYS A 18 -8.51 4.70 16.65
N ILE A 19 -8.02 3.62 16.03
CA ILE A 19 -7.17 2.64 16.73
C ILE A 19 -5.86 3.30 17.20
N ILE A 20 -5.21 4.07 16.32
CA ILE A 20 -3.97 4.78 16.67
C ILE A 20 -4.19 5.73 17.85
N GLN A 21 -5.29 6.48 17.84
CA GLN A 21 -5.58 7.46 18.89
C GLN A 21 -5.84 6.80 20.25
N GLN A 22 -6.24 5.53 20.26
CA GLN A 22 -6.55 4.79 21.48
C GLN A 22 -5.42 3.88 21.97
N ASP A 23 -4.35 3.73 21.18
CA ASP A 23 -3.27 2.80 21.51
C ASP A 23 -1.95 3.53 21.72
N LYS A 24 -1.54 3.62 22.98
CA LYS A 24 -0.29 4.32 23.37
C LYS A 24 0.94 3.59 22.88
N ASP A 25 0.91 2.27 22.75
CA ASP A 25 2.06 1.50 22.26
C ASP A 25 2.32 1.78 20.78
N ILE A 26 1.26 1.90 19.99
CA ILE A 26 1.39 2.28 18.57
C ILE A 26 1.95 3.70 18.47
N GLN A 27 1.44 4.62 19.28
CA GLN A 27 1.92 6.00 19.30
C GLN A 27 3.40 6.08 19.69
N ALA A 28 3.85 5.17 20.55
CA ALA A 28 5.24 5.07 20.98
C ALA A 28 6.14 4.34 19.97
N GLY A 29 5.56 3.78 18.90
CA GLY A 29 6.33 3.15 17.82
C GLY A 29 6.51 1.64 17.94
N ASP A 30 5.63 0.95 18.67
CA ASP A 30 5.66 -0.52 18.76
C ASP A 30 5.45 -1.13 17.38
N ARG A 31 6.53 -1.60 16.76
CA ARG A 31 6.52 -2.10 15.38
C ARG A 31 5.60 -3.30 15.19
N ASN A 32 5.59 -4.24 16.13
CA ASN A 32 4.75 -5.43 16.01
C ASN A 32 3.28 -5.07 15.97
N LYS A 33 2.85 -4.15 16.83
CA LYS A 33 1.47 -3.68 16.84
C LYS A 33 1.13 -2.87 15.59
N ILE A 34 2.05 -2.04 15.10
CA ILE A 34 1.87 -1.27 13.88
C ILE A 34 1.70 -2.18 12.67
N TYR A 35 2.55 -3.20 12.54
CA TYR A 35 2.46 -4.15 11.42
C TYR A 35 1.17 -4.97 11.50
N LYS A 36 0.80 -5.39 12.69
CA LYS A 36 -0.46 -6.12 12.91
C LYS A 36 -1.67 -5.28 12.52
N LEU A 37 -1.67 -4.01 12.92
CA LEU A 37 -2.73 -3.07 12.54
C LEU A 37 -2.85 -2.97 11.01
N ALA A 38 -1.73 -2.79 10.32
CA ALA A 38 -1.72 -2.68 8.87
C ALA A 38 -2.18 -3.99 8.20
N GLU A 39 -1.73 -5.14 8.68
CA GLU A 39 -2.15 -6.44 8.14
C GLU A 39 -3.65 -6.70 8.34
N GLU A 40 -4.20 -6.34 9.48
CA GLU A 40 -5.59 -6.63 9.80
C GLU A 40 -6.57 -5.61 9.22
N LYS A 41 -6.19 -4.34 9.15
CA LYS A 41 -7.13 -3.26 8.80
C LYS A 41 -6.86 -2.60 7.44
N ILE A 42 -5.65 -2.63 6.94
CA ILE A 42 -5.29 -1.97 5.70
C ILE A 42 -5.17 -2.96 4.54
N LEU A 43 -4.33 -3.98 4.70
CA LEU A 43 -4.05 -4.92 3.60
C LEU A 43 -5.26 -5.68 3.06
N PRO A 44 -6.30 -6.02 3.85
CA PRO A 44 -7.49 -6.67 3.29
C PRO A 44 -8.22 -5.84 2.22
N ASN A 45 -7.98 -4.53 2.17
CA ASN A 45 -8.57 -3.64 1.18
C ASN A 45 -7.72 -3.51 -0.09
N PHE A 46 -6.61 -4.26 -0.17
CA PHE A 46 -5.69 -4.25 -1.31
C PHE A 46 -5.80 -5.56 -2.10
N ASP A 47 -5.77 -5.45 -3.42
CA ASP A 47 -5.57 -6.60 -4.30
C ASP A 47 -4.06 -6.83 -4.43
N PHE A 48 -3.48 -7.46 -3.42
CA PHE A 48 -2.03 -7.58 -3.31
C PHE A 48 -1.42 -8.46 -4.40
N GLU A 49 -2.12 -9.51 -4.82
CA GLU A 49 -1.66 -10.34 -5.93
C GLU A 49 -1.58 -9.54 -7.23
N ARG A 50 -2.60 -8.73 -7.50
CA ARG A 50 -2.60 -7.87 -8.68
C ARG A 50 -1.49 -6.82 -8.60
N ILE A 51 -1.26 -6.23 -7.42
CA ILE A 51 -0.17 -5.27 -7.21
C ILE A 51 1.17 -5.93 -7.50
N ALA A 52 1.41 -7.13 -6.96
CA ALA A 52 2.66 -7.86 -7.17
C ALA A 52 2.87 -8.17 -8.65
N ARG A 53 1.81 -8.61 -9.33
CA ARG A 53 1.85 -8.88 -10.77
C ARG A 53 2.16 -7.62 -11.57
N LEU A 54 1.55 -6.50 -11.24
CA LEU A 54 1.80 -5.22 -11.90
C LEU A 54 3.23 -4.73 -11.67
N VAL A 55 3.72 -4.89 -10.46
CA VAL A 55 5.07 -4.47 -10.08
C VAL A 55 6.15 -5.31 -10.81
N LEU A 56 5.94 -6.62 -10.96
CA LEU A 56 6.88 -7.47 -11.68
C LEU A 56 6.74 -7.38 -13.20
N GLY A 57 5.55 -6.99 -13.70
CA GLY A 57 5.31 -6.88 -15.13
C GLY A 57 5.58 -8.19 -15.87
N LYS A 58 6.40 -8.13 -16.93
CA LYS A 58 6.71 -9.32 -17.74
C LYS A 58 7.37 -10.44 -16.94
N ALA A 59 8.12 -10.10 -15.91
CA ALA A 59 8.82 -11.07 -15.08
C ALA A 59 7.84 -11.97 -14.30
N TRP A 60 6.63 -11.50 -14.02
CA TRP A 60 5.62 -12.30 -13.35
C TRP A 60 5.29 -13.58 -14.13
N ARG A 61 5.17 -13.47 -15.45
CA ARG A 61 4.86 -14.63 -16.30
C ARG A 61 5.98 -15.65 -16.33
N LYS A 62 7.23 -15.19 -16.25
CA LYS A 62 8.42 -16.06 -16.27
C LYS A 62 8.74 -16.65 -14.91
N ALA A 63 8.20 -16.09 -13.84
CA ALA A 63 8.46 -16.54 -12.48
C ALA A 63 7.75 -17.87 -12.20
N THR A 64 8.41 -18.73 -11.42
CA THR A 64 7.78 -19.96 -10.94
C THR A 64 6.73 -19.61 -9.88
N LYS A 65 5.86 -20.58 -9.58
CA LYS A 65 4.86 -20.42 -8.52
C LYS A 65 5.53 -20.10 -7.16
N GLU A 66 6.64 -20.77 -6.88
CA GLU A 66 7.40 -20.53 -5.65
C GLU A 66 7.99 -19.12 -5.62
N GLN A 67 8.58 -18.67 -6.71
CA GLN A 67 9.13 -17.33 -6.81
C GLN A 67 8.05 -16.26 -6.62
N ARG A 68 6.88 -16.46 -7.20
CA ARG A 68 5.74 -15.54 -7.02
C ARG A 68 5.31 -15.46 -5.55
N THR A 69 5.23 -16.60 -4.89
CA THR A 69 4.86 -16.67 -3.47
C THR A 69 5.91 -15.99 -2.59
N GLN A 70 7.17 -16.28 -2.80
CA GLN A 70 8.29 -15.67 -2.07
C GLN A 70 8.35 -14.16 -2.32
N PHE A 71 8.18 -13.75 -3.57
CA PHE A 71 8.17 -12.32 -3.91
C PHE A 71 7.03 -11.59 -3.19
N LYS A 72 5.81 -12.14 -3.24
CA LYS A 72 4.67 -11.51 -2.56
C LYS A 72 4.93 -11.34 -1.07
N TYR A 73 5.49 -12.35 -0.44
CA TYR A 73 5.82 -12.32 0.98
C TYR A 73 6.85 -11.22 1.30
N GLU A 74 7.95 -11.21 0.57
CA GLU A 74 9.02 -10.23 0.81
C GLU A 74 8.61 -8.80 0.43
N PHE A 75 7.84 -8.65 -0.62
CA PHE A 75 7.34 -7.33 -1.03
C PHE A 75 6.34 -6.78 -0.02
N LYS A 76 5.45 -7.61 0.48
CA LYS A 76 4.52 -7.22 1.55
C LYS A 76 5.30 -6.71 2.77
N ASN A 77 6.30 -7.46 3.20
CA ASN A 77 7.11 -7.07 4.35
C ASN A 77 7.89 -5.78 4.09
N LEU A 78 8.41 -5.60 2.89
CA LEU A 78 9.07 -4.35 2.51
C LEU A 78 8.14 -3.16 2.65
N LEU A 79 6.92 -3.29 2.15
CA LEU A 79 5.94 -2.21 2.22
C LEU A 79 5.53 -1.90 3.66
N LEU A 80 5.32 -2.93 4.47
CA LEU A 80 5.00 -2.75 5.89
C LEU A 80 6.13 -2.02 6.62
N ARG A 81 7.37 -2.45 6.43
CA ARG A 81 8.52 -1.86 7.11
C ARG A 81 8.84 -0.45 6.62
N THR A 82 8.57 -0.17 5.35
CA THR A 82 8.85 1.14 4.77
C THR A 82 7.79 2.17 5.14
N TYR A 83 6.51 1.78 5.11
CA TYR A 83 5.41 2.74 5.21
C TYR A 83 4.59 2.67 6.49
N ALA A 84 4.46 1.48 7.11
CA ALA A 84 3.59 1.34 8.28
C ALA A 84 4.07 2.14 9.48
N VAL A 85 5.38 2.35 9.61
CA VAL A 85 5.94 3.15 10.72
C VAL A 85 5.39 4.58 10.72
N ALA A 86 5.03 5.12 9.55
CA ALA A 86 4.44 6.45 9.45
C ALA A 86 3.12 6.56 10.23
N LEU A 87 2.42 5.44 10.45
CA LEU A 87 1.18 5.42 11.22
C LEU A 87 1.40 5.86 12.68
N SER A 88 2.56 5.55 13.24
CA SER A 88 2.88 5.95 14.62
C SER A 88 3.05 7.46 14.77
N LYS A 89 3.29 8.15 13.66
CA LYS A 89 3.52 9.60 13.65
C LYS A 89 2.22 10.39 13.46
N TYR A 90 1.13 9.70 13.23
CA TYR A 90 -0.17 10.36 13.08
C TYR A 90 -0.57 11.01 14.41
N LYS A 91 -0.95 12.27 14.36
CA LYS A 91 -1.44 13.01 15.54
C LYS A 91 -2.78 13.70 15.25
N ASN A 92 -2.71 14.88 14.66
CA ASN A 92 -3.90 15.72 14.42
C ASN A 92 -4.10 16.05 12.94
N GLN A 93 -3.42 15.32 12.06
CA GLN A 93 -3.59 15.53 10.62
C GLN A 93 -5.02 15.23 10.21
N LYS A 94 -5.52 16.00 9.25
CA LYS A 94 -6.83 15.79 8.66
C LYS A 94 -6.68 15.22 7.26
N ILE A 95 -7.57 14.34 6.89
CA ILE A 95 -7.63 13.81 5.54
C ILE A 95 -8.80 14.48 4.83
N GLU A 96 -8.50 15.23 3.77
CA GLU A 96 -9.51 15.84 2.92
C GLU A 96 -9.75 14.97 1.70
N TYR A 97 -11.00 14.68 1.42
CA TYR A 97 -11.41 13.84 0.29
C TYR A 97 -11.91 14.74 -0.83
N LYS A 98 -11.28 14.66 -2.00
CA LYS A 98 -11.69 15.44 -3.16
C LYS A 98 -12.96 14.83 -3.74
N PRO A 99 -13.82 15.65 -4.40
CA PRO A 99 -15.01 15.14 -5.06
C PRO A 99 -14.64 14.06 -6.09
N MET A 100 -15.36 12.95 -6.07
CA MET A 100 -15.14 11.85 -6.99
C MET A 100 -16.29 11.76 -7.99
N ARG A 101 -15.94 11.64 -9.26
CA ARG A 101 -16.91 11.39 -10.32
C ARG A 101 -16.69 9.98 -10.84
N MET A 102 -17.72 9.15 -10.77
CA MET A 102 -17.66 7.78 -11.18
C MET A 102 -18.91 7.41 -11.97
N LYS A 103 -18.70 6.69 -13.08
CA LYS A 103 -19.79 6.09 -13.87
C LYS A 103 -19.97 4.64 -13.41
N SER A 104 -21.19 4.11 -13.52
CA SER A 104 -21.47 2.74 -13.13
C SER A 104 -20.68 1.71 -13.95
N SER A 105 -20.21 2.09 -15.14
CA SER A 105 -19.41 1.22 -16.02
C SER A 105 -17.91 1.27 -15.72
N ASP A 106 -17.45 2.14 -14.83
CA ASP A 106 -16.04 2.27 -14.52
C ASP A 106 -15.54 1.05 -13.76
N LYS A 107 -14.43 0.48 -14.21
CA LYS A 107 -13.81 -0.69 -13.59
C LYS A 107 -12.60 -0.31 -12.72
N ILE A 108 -12.03 0.85 -12.97
CA ILE A 108 -10.92 1.41 -12.19
C ILE A 108 -11.25 2.87 -11.92
N VAL A 109 -11.12 3.28 -10.65
CA VAL A 109 -11.37 4.66 -10.24
C VAL A 109 -10.22 5.14 -9.37
N THR A 110 -10.04 6.46 -9.31
CA THR A 110 -9.05 7.08 -8.43
C THR A 110 -9.77 7.90 -7.36
N VAL A 111 -9.49 7.59 -6.09
CA VAL A 111 -9.96 8.37 -4.95
C VAL A 111 -8.83 9.32 -4.57
N LYS A 112 -9.06 10.62 -4.69
CA LYS A 112 -8.05 11.64 -4.43
C LYS A 112 -8.22 12.21 -3.03
N THR A 113 -7.12 12.24 -2.29
CA THR A 113 -7.11 12.81 -0.93
C THR A 113 -5.92 13.73 -0.74
N GLU A 114 -6.00 14.55 0.30
CA GLU A 114 -4.87 15.32 0.79
C GLU A 114 -4.77 15.15 2.30
N ILE A 115 -3.55 14.94 2.79
CA ILE A 115 -3.27 14.94 4.22
C ILE A 115 -2.86 16.36 4.59
N VAL A 116 -3.67 16.99 5.44
CA VAL A 116 -3.48 18.38 5.85
C VAL A 116 -2.97 18.42 7.28
N GLN A 117 -1.88 19.12 7.48
CA GLN A 117 -1.30 19.32 8.81
C GLN A 117 -0.91 20.78 9.01
N SER A 118 -1.00 21.24 10.25
CA SER A 118 -0.66 22.61 10.59
C SER A 118 0.83 22.89 10.33
N GLY A 119 1.10 24.01 9.65
CA GLY A 119 2.48 24.47 9.45
C GLY A 119 3.24 23.76 8.34
N ALA A 120 2.57 22.91 7.52
CA ALA A 120 3.22 22.21 6.43
C ALA A 120 2.33 22.21 5.19
N GLN A 121 2.94 21.96 4.03
CA GLN A 121 2.19 21.80 2.79
C GLN A 121 1.33 20.53 2.84
N PRO A 122 0.11 20.57 2.28
CA PRO A 122 -0.70 19.35 2.17
C PRO A 122 0.01 18.28 1.34
N ILE A 123 -0.15 17.03 1.73
CA ILE A 123 0.43 15.89 1.02
C ILE A 123 -0.68 15.23 0.20
N SER A 124 -0.50 15.18 -1.13
CA SER A 124 -1.42 14.51 -2.03
C SER A 124 -1.23 13.00 -1.94
N VAL A 125 -2.32 12.26 -1.68
CA VAL A 125 -2.32 10.80 -1.67
C VAL A 125 -3.55 10.32 -2.43
N ASP A 126 -3.33 9.71 -3.58
CA ASP A 126 -4.40 9.18 -4.40
C ASP A 126 -4.38 7.66 -4.35
N TYR A 127 -5.56 7.05 -4.37
CA TYR A 127 -5.72 5.60 -4.34
C TYR A 127 -6.40 5.16 -5.62
N ALA A 128 -5.77 4.26 -6.38
CA ALA A 128 -6.41 3.62 -7.51
C ALA A 128 -7.08 2.33 -7.04
N LEU A 129 -8.37 2.16 -7.33
CA LEU A 129 -9.12 0.98 -6.93
C LEU A 129 -9.72 0.31 -8.16
N ALA A 130 -9.75 -1.01 -8.15
CA ALA A 130 -10.34 -1.82 -9.20
C ALA A 130 -11.58 -2.53 -8.68
N LYS A 131 -12.58 -2.61 -9.54
CA LYS A 131 -13.85 -3.26 -9.20
C LYS A 131 -13.67 -4.79 -9.19
N GLN A 132 -14.14 -5.41 -8.12
CA GLN A 132 -14.19 -6.86 -7.95
C GLN A 132 -15.66 -7.28 -7.92
N GLU A 133 -15.92 -8.59 -7.91
CA GLU A 133 -17.28 -9.09 -7.78
C GLU A 133 -17.96 -8.61 -6.49
N GLU A 134 -17.22 -8.51 -5.40
CA GLU A 134 -17.74 -8.17 -4.08
C GLU A 134 -17.39 -6.75 -3.63
N GLY A 135 -16.96 -5.88 -4.52
CA GLY A 135 -16.63 -4.49 -4.16
C GLY A 135 -15.38 -3.97 -4.84
N TRP A 136 -14.63 -3.13 -4.16
CA TRP A 136 -13.47 -2.43 -4.71
C TRP A 136 -12.23 -2.75 -3.88
N LEU A 137 -11.10 -2.96 -4.55
CA LEU A 137 -9.80 -3.15 -3.89
C LEU A 137 -8.77 -2.19 -4.43
N VAL A 138 -7.87 -1.74 -3.57
CA VAL A 138 -6.77 -0.84 -3.95
C VAL A 138 -5.73 -1.59 -4.76
N ILE A 139 -5.33 -1.01 -5.89
CA ILE A 139 -4.33 -1.58 -6.78
C ILE A 139 -3.09 -0.68 -6.95
N ASP A 140 -3.13 0.55 -6.47
CA ASP A 140 -1.97 1.45 -6.48
C ASP A 140 -2.20 2.61 -5.51
N ILE A 141 -1.11 3.19 -5.03
CA ILE A 141 -1.13 4.43 -4.24
C ILE A 141 -0.18 5.41 -4.93
N ILE A 142 -0.68 6.63 -5.16
CA ILE A 142 0.07 7.68 -5.83
C ILE A 142 0.31 8.80 -4.81
N ILE A 143 1.54 8.93 -4.35
CA ILE A 143 1.94 9.94 -3.35
C ILE A 143 2.69 11.04 -4.03
N GLU A 144 2.17 12.27 -3.91
CA GLU A 144 2.76 13.46 -4.56
C GLU A 144 3.02 13.22 -6.05
N GLY A 145 2.07 12.58 -6.72
CA GLY A 145 2.15 12.30 -8.16
C GLY A 145 3.00 11.08 -8.54
N VAL A 146 3.61 10.39 -7.57
CA VAL A 146 4.46 9.24 -7.83
C VAL A 146 3.71 7.95 -7.53
N SER A 147 3.51 7.11 -8.56
CA SER A 147 2.87 5.80 -8.41
C SER A 147 3.83 4.82 -7.75
N LEU A 148 3.37 4.20 -6.67
CA LEU A 148 4.13 3.18 -5.94
C LEU A 148 4.44 1.99 -6.85
N VAL A 149 3.43 1.52 -7.59
CA VAL A 149 3.59 0.39 -8.53
C VAL A 149 4.63 0.71 -9.60
N THR A 150 4.53 1.88 -10.23
CA THR A 150 5.44 2.28 -11.30
C THR A 150 6.87 2.43 -10.78
N ASN A 151 7.02 3.02 -9.60
CA ASN A 151 8.32 3.23 -8.98
C ASN A 151 9.03 1.89 -8.70
N TYR A 152 8.34 0.96 -8.06
CA TYR A 152 8.94 -0.35 -7.77
C TYR A 152 9.13 -1.19 -9.03
N ARG A 153 8.22 -1.09 -10.01
CA ARG A 153 8.39 -1.80 -11.28
C ARG A 153 9.72 -1.43 -11.94
N SER A 154 10.03 -0.15 -11.99
CA SER A 154 11.26 0.34 -12.59
C SER A 154 12.50 -0.21 -11.88
N GLN A 155 12.50 -0.15 -10.53
CA GLN A 155 13.60 -0.66 -9.71
C GLN A 155 13.79 -2.17 -9.86
N PHE A 156 12.70 -2.92 -9.80
CA PHE A 156 12.76 -4.38 -9.83
C PHE A 156 13.08 -4.91 -11.22
N ALA A 157 12.58 -4.25 -12.29
CA ALA A 157 12.92 -4.64 -13.65
C ALA A 157 14.43 -4.52 -13.91
N SER A 158 15.04 -3.48 -13.37
CA SER A 158 16.49 -3.28 -13.47
C SER A 158 17.26 -4.39 -12.77
N GLU A 159 16.86 -4.73 -11.53
CA GLU A 159 17.50 -5.80 -10.76
C GLU A 159 17.33 -7.17 -11.42
N ILE A 160 16.12 -7.47 -11.88
CA ILE A 160 15.84 -8.76 -12.53
C ILE A 160 16.65 -8.91 -13.81
N ARG A 161 16.75 -7.84 -14.60
CA ARG A 161 17.51 -7.85 -15.85
C ARG A 161 18.99 -8.12 -15.61
N ARG A 162 19.55 -7.54 -14.56
CA ARG A 162 20.97 -7.70 -14.24
C ARG A 162 21.29 -9.02 -13.55
N ASN A 163 20.47 -9.44 -12.61
CA ASN A 163 20.82 -10.50 -11.67
C ASN A 163 19.78 -11.61 -11.51
N GLY A 164 18.59 -11.46 -12.11
CA GLY A 164 17.55 -12.48 -12.09
C GLY A 164 16.56 -12.33 -10.94
N MET A 165 15.49 -13.12 -11.00
CA MET A 165 14.39 -13.08 -10.03
C MET A 165 14.82 -13.50 -8.62
N ASP A 166 15.61 -14.57 -8.52
CA ASP A 166 16.06 -15.06 -7.20
C ASP A 166 16.92 -14.04 -6.49
N SER A 167 17.74 -13.30 -7.25
CA SER A 167 18.54 -12.22 -6.69
C SER A 167 17.68 -11.09 -6.14
N LEU A 168 16.61 -10.73 -6.84
CA LEU A 168 15.67 -9.73 -6.35
C LEU A 168 15.03 -10.17 -5.04
N ILE A 169 14.56 -11.42 -4.97
CA ILE A 169 13.91 -11.96 -3.76
C ILE A 169 14.89 -11.95 -2.58
N LYS A 170 16.14 -12.35 -2.82
CA LYS A 170 17.18 -12.34 -1.78
C LYS A 170 17.50 -10.92 -1.31
N ALA A 171 17.56 -9.97 -2.24
CA ALA A 171 17.82 -8.57 -1.89
C ALA A 171 16.69 -7.99 -1.02
N LEU A 172 15.44 -8.32 -1.33
CA LEU A 172 14.30 -7.90 -0.52
C LEU A 172 14.32 -8.53 0.86
N ALA A 173 14.61 -9.84 0.94
CA ALA A 173 14.70 -10.54 2.22
C ALA A 173 15.79 -9.94 3.10
N LYS A 174 16.95 -9.64 2.53
CA LYS A 174 18.06 -9.03 3.26
C LYS A 174 17.71 -7.64 3.76
N LYS A 175 17.04 -6.83 2.95
CA LYS A 175 16.60 -5.51 3.34
C LYS A 175 15.57 -5.57 4.46
N ASN A 176 14.66 -6.54 4.41
CA ASN A 176 13.66 -6.75 5.45
C ASN A 176 14.30 -7.13 6.79
N GLU A 177 15.33 -7.98 6.76
CA GLU A 177 16.08 -8.34 7.97
C GLU A 177 16.79 -7.14 8.58
N SER A 178 17.42 -6.29 7.75
CA SER A 178 18.16 -5.13 8.25
C SER A 178 17.23 -4.08 8.87
N ASN A 179 15.98 -4.00 8.43
CA ASN A 179 15.00 -3.07 8.97
C ASN A 179 14.35 -3.55 10.28
N GLU A 180 14.61 -4.79 10.72
CA GLU A 180 14.14 -5.31 12.01
C GLU A 180 15.01 -4.83 13.18
N LYS A 181 16.17 -4.31 12.91
CA LYS A 181 17.07 -3.76 13.88
C LYS A 181 16.82 -2.25 14.01
#